data_d966b5a09480badc70638b4acafff441
#
_entry.id   d966b5a09480badc70638b4acafff441
#
_cell.length_a   1.000
_cell.length_b   1.000
_cell.length_c   1.000
_cell.angle_alpha   90.00
_cell.angle_beta   90.00
_cell.angle_gamma   90.00
#
_symmetry.space_group_name_H-M   'P 1'
#
loop_
_entity.id
_entity.type
_entity.pdbx_description
1 polymer ?
#
loop_
_entity_poly.entity_id
_entity_poly.type
_entity_poly.pdbx_seq_one_letter_code
_entity_poly.pdbx_strand_id
1 'polypeptide(L)'
;MKVRRSIAAAGAAVVLGTAGALLPAVASASSATHTLKFTAVQVKSVMFTKTTGANQETDVNAGKTVGFDVIYFAATSATSGAVNITVDTSGGFLYGTATVNIKTGAITNGKVTGGTGAFKGATGTITAKSLNTSGTKHAVTITYTG
;
A
#
# COMPACT_ATOMS: atom_id res chain seq x y z
N MET A 1 33.39 -20.95 16.69
CA MET A 1 33.00 -20.85 15.29
C MET A 1 33.27 -19.41 14.82
N LYS A 2 34.35 -19.18 14.04
CA LYS A 2 34.80 -17.82 13.65
C LYS A 2 34.21 -17.49 12.27
N VAL A 3 33.38 -16.45 12.21
CA VAL A 3 32.85 -15.92 10.94
C VAL A 3 33.88 -14.96 10.37
N ARG A 4 34.48 -15.30 9.23
CA ARG A 4 35.37 -14.41 8.47
C ARG A 4 34.54 -13.46 7.62
N ARG A 5 34.66 -12.16 7.88
CA ARG A 5 34.17 -11.12 6.98
C ARG A 5 35.23 -10.85 5.92
N SER A 6 34.91 -11.09 4.65
CA SER A 6 35.71 -10.71 3.52
C SER A 6 35.41 -9.26 3.15
N ILE A 7 36.40 -8.38 3.29
CA ILE A 7 36.35 -6.99 2.80
C ILE A 7 36.98 -7.02 1.40
N ALA A 8 36.18 -6.75 0.37
CA ALA A 8 36.69 -6.54 -0.98
C ALA A 8 37.16 -5.07 -1.10
N ALA A 9 38.48 -4.91 -1.22
CA ALA A 9 39.08 -3.61 -1.54
C ALA A 9 38.95 -3.34 -3.04
N ALA A 10 38.21 -2.32 -3.44
CA ALA A 10 38.20 -1.82 -4.81
C ALA A 10 39.34 -0.81 -4.99
N GLY A 11 40.28 -1.11 -5.89
CA GLY A 11 41.42 -0.29 -6.22
C GLY A 11 41.01 1.00 -6.95
N ALA A 12 41.56 2.13 -6.50
CA ALA A 12 41.44 3.42 -7.15
C ALA A 12 42.45 3.52 -8.30
N ALA A 13 41.98 3.61 -9.52
CA ALA A 13 42.79 4.06 -10.66
C ALA A 13 42.66 5.58 -10.80
N VAL A 14 43.71 6.33 -10.52
CA VAL A 14 43.82 7.77 -10.77
C VAL A 14 44.18 7.97 -12.23
N VAL A 15 43.28 8.49 -13.04
CA VAL A 15 43.57 9.05 -14.36
C VAL A 15 43.46 10.56 -14.28
N LEU A 16 44.58 11.26 -14.34
CA LEU A 16 44.66 12.71 -14.53
C LEU A 16 44.41 13.02 -16.04
N GLY A 17 43.36 13.75 -16.33
CA GLY A 17 43.14 14.22 -17.71
C GLY A 17 41.91 15.11 -17.81
N THR A 18 42.15 16.43 -18.03
CA THR A 18 41.25 17.48 -18.57
C THR A 18 39.99 17.83 -17.84
N ALA A 19 39.90 19.12 -17.44
CA ALA A 19 38.77 19.77 -16.82
C ALA A 19 37.50 19.78 -17.70
N GLY A 20 36.70 18.76 -17.58
CA GLY A 20 35.31 18.76 -17.94
C GLY A 20 34.50 18.60 -16.64
N ALA A 21 33.62 19.53 -16.34
CA ALA A 21 32.74 19.42 -15.19
C ALA A 21 31.85 18.17 -15.32
N LEU A 22 32.30 17.04 -14.78
CA LEU A 22 31.48 15.86 -14.58
C LEU A 22 30.48 16.18 -13.46
N LEU A 23 29.28 16.61 -13.87
CA LEU A 23 28.15 16.56 -12.96
C LEU A 23 28.03 15.11 -12.49
N PRO A 24 28.00 14.84 -11.17
CA PRO A 24 27.74 13.49 -10.70
C PRO A 24 26.39 13.07 -11.25
N ALA A 25 26.38 12.02 -12.06
CA ALA A 25 25.14 11.36 -12.41
C ALA A 25 24.52 10.88 -11.09
N VAL A 26 23.50 11.58 -10.60
CA VAL A 26 22.65 11.07 -9.54
C VAL A 26 21.96 9.84 -10.11
N ALA A 27 22.52 8.67 -9.81
CA ALA A 27 21.84 7.41 -10.08
C ALA A 27 20.51 7.50 -9.32
N SER A 28 19.42 7.75 -10.05
CA SER A 28 18.08 7.63 -9.48
C SER A 28 17.96 6.17 -9.04
N ALA A 29 17.96 5.94 -7.74
CA ALA A 29 17.65 4.63 -7.21
C ALA A 29 16.26 4.27 -7.75
N SER A 30 16.17 3.24 -8.58
CA SER A 30 14.91 2.70 -9.06
C SER A 30 14.17 2.21 -7.81
N SER A 31 13.09 2.87 -7.42
CA SER A 31 12.27 2.42 -6.31
C SER A 31 11.67 1.07 -6.67
N ALA A 32 11.89 0.08 -5.81
CA ALA A 32 11.39 -1.27 -6.03
C ALA A 32 9.85 -1.27 -5.98
N THR A 33 9.23 -2.03 -6.89
CA THR A 33 7.79 -2.27 -6.86
C THR A 33 7.49 -3.43 -5.92
N HIS A 34 6.60 -3.20 -4.97
CA HIS A 34 6.14 -4.16 -3.98
C HIS A 34 4.66 -4.47 -4.18
N THR A 35 4.24 -5.66 -3.78
CA THR A 35 2.83 -6.05 -3.85
C THR A 35 2.41 -6.72 -2.54
N LEU A 36 1.34 -6.20 -1.92
CA LEU A 36 0.63 -6.83 -0.83
C LEU A 36 -0.65 -7.47 -1.38
N LYS A 37 -0.93 -8.72 -0.98
CA LYS A 37 -2.17 -9.43 -1.31
C LYS A 37 -2.73 -10.06 -0.04
N PHE A 38 -4.00 -9.79 0.24
CA PHE A 38 -4.70 -10.35 1.37
C PHE A 38 -6.21 -10.43 1.11
N THR A 39 -6.91 -11.12 1.99
CA THR A 39 -8.37 -11.09 2.06
C THR A 39 -8.74 -10.21 3.26
N ALA A 40 -9.41 -9.10 3.00
CA ALA A 40 -10.02 -8.26 4.02
C ALA A 40 -11.37 -8.85 4.43
N VAL A 41 -11.58 -9.03 5.73
CA VAL A 41 -12.81 -9.58 6.31
C VAL A 41 -13.38 -8.56 7.29
N GLN A 42 -14.55 -8.00 6.97
CA GLN A 42 -15.20 -7.01 7.81
C GLN A 42 -15.59 -7.62 9.16
N VAL A 43 -15.14 -7.00 10.24
CA VAL A 43 -15.44 -7.39 11.63
C VAL A 43 -16.37 -6.42 12.32
N LYS A 44 -16.38 -5.16 11.85
CA LYS A 44 -17.25 -4.11 12.40
C LYS A 44 -17.62 -3.09 11.34
N SER A 45 -18.85 -2.61 11.39
CA SER A 45 -19.33 -1.47 10.59
C SER A 45 -20.06 -0.49 11.50
N VAL A 46 -19.79 0.80 11.31
CA VAL A 46 -20.43 1.88 12.06
C VAL A 46 -20.88 2.95 11.08
N MET A 47 -22.15 3.31 11.13
CA MET A 47 -22.68 4.47 10.40
C MET A 47 -22.63 5.70 11.30
N PHE A 48 -22.07 6.79 10.82
CA PHE A 48 -22.02 8.09 11.52
C PHE A 48 -23.20 8.97 11.11
N THR A 49 -23.57 8.87 9.82
CA THR A 49 -24.74 9.52 9.24
C THR A 49 -25.44 8.55 8.29
N LYS A 50 -26.47 9.00 7.57
CA LYS A 50 -27.11 8.18 6.51
C LYS A 50 -26.19 7.86 5.34
N THR A 51 -25.11 8.62 5.17
CA THR A 51 -24.24 8.55 3.98
C THR A 51 -22.77 8.37 4.31
N THR A 52 -22.36 8.40 5.57
CA THR A 52 -20.96 8.23 5.99
C THR A 52 -20.84 7.17 7.07
N GLY A 53 -19.74 6.46 7.07
CA GLY A 53 -19.44 5.43 8.06
C GLY A 53 -18.01 4.95 7.99
N ALA A 54 -17.71 3.95 8.80
CA ALA A 54 -16.43 3.26 8.76
C ALA A 54 -16.61 1.76 8.94
N ASN A 55 -15.77 1.00 8.24
CA ASN A 55 -15.61 -0.44 8.43
C ASN A 55 -14.23 -0.70 9.04
N GLN A 56 -14.18 -1.66 9.96
CA GLN A 56 -12.95 -2.27 10.41
C GLN A 56 -12.89 -3.68 9.85
N GLU A 57 -11.75 -4.04 9.29
CA GLU A 57 -11.53 -5.34 8.65
C GLU A 57 -10.28 -6.02 9.23
N THR A 58 -10.25 -7.34 9.21
CA THR A 58 -9.07 -8.14 9.51
C THR A 58 -8.49 -8.64 8.21
N ASP A 59 -7.20 -8.39 7.99
CA ASP A 59 -6.49 -8.79 6.79
C ASP A 59 -5.89 -10.17 6.96
N VAL A 60 -6.27 -11.11 6.10
CA VAL A 60 -5.87 -12.52 6.18
C VAL A 60 -5.14 -12.94 4.91
N ASN A 61 -3.97 -13.56 5.05
CA ASN A 61 -3.24 -14.20 3.96
C ASN A 61 -2.88 -15.64 4.37
N ALA A 62 -3.21 -16.60 3.50
CA ALA A 62 -2.99 -18.04 3.75
C ALA A 62 -3.50 -18.51 5.13
N GLY A 63 -4.67 -18.01 5.57
CA GLY A 63 -5.30 -18.37 6.84
C GLY A 63 -4.69 -17.70 8.09
N LYS A 64 -3.73 -16.79 7.93
CA LYS A 64 -3.09 -16.05 9.02
C LYS A 64 -3.46 -14.58 8.95
N THR A 65 -3.74 -13.95 10.08
CA THR A 65 -3.88 -12.49 10.18
C THR A 65 -2.52 -11.85 9.87
N VAL A 66 -2.50 -10.93 8.91
CA VAL A 66 -1.32 -10.20 8.47
C VAL A 66 -1.42 -8.70 8.75
N GLY A 67 -2.60 -8.23 9.13
CA GLY A 67 -2.88 -6.84 9.44
C GLY A 67 -4.35 -6.59 9.73
N PHE A 68 -4.67 -5.31 9.78
CA PHE A 68 -6.01 -4.79 9.92
C PHE A 68 -6.17 -3.59 9.01
N ASP A 69 -7.36 -3.35 8.51
CA ASP A 69 -7.64 -2.10 7.85
C ASP A 69 -8.85 -1.38 8.43
N VAL A 70 -8.87 -0.07 8.22
CA VAL A 70 -10.01 0.80 8.50
C VAL A 70 -10.34 1.57 7.24
N ILE A 71 -11.57 1.40 6.79
CA ILE A 71 -12.11 2.09 5.62
C ILE A 71 -13.15 3.10 6.11
N TYR A 72 -12.84 4.38 5.96
CA TYR A 72 -13.83 5.45 6.10
C TYR A 72 -14.49 5.68 4.74
N PHE A 73 -15.82 5.67 4.69
CA PHE A 73 -16.56 5.87 3.44
C PHE A 73 -17.56 7.02 3.53
N ALA A 74 -17.77 7.68 2.40
CA ALA A 74 -18.79 8.70 2.20
C ALA A 74 -19.50 8.45 0.86
N ALA A 75 -20.82 8.20 0.91
CA ALA A 75 -21.62 8.06 -0.31
C ALA A 75 -21.66 9.39 -1.06
N THR A 76 -21.29 9.37 -2.33
CA THR A 76 -21.31 10.53 -3.25
C THR A 76 -22.50 10.48 -4.19
N SER A 77 -23.12 9.31 -4.34
CA SER A 77 -24.37 9.07 -5.08
C SER A 77 -25.07 7.81 -4.55
N ALA A 78 -26.20 7.43 -5.13
CA ALA A 78 -26.90 6.18 -4.78
C ALA A 78 -26.08 4.89 -5.09
N THR A 79 -25.06 4.98 -5.92
CA THR A 79 -24.26 3.83 -6.37
C THR A 79 -22.76 3.98 -6.17
N SER A 80 -22.29 5.15 -5.76
CA SER A 80 -20.86 5.45 -5.64
C SER A 80 -20.53 6.15 -4.35
N GLY A 81 -19.36 5.89 -3.79
CA GLY A 81 -18.82 6.54 -2.61
C GLY A 81 -17.31 6.77 -2.74
N ALA A 82 -16.82 7.77 -2.02
CA ALA A 82 -15.40 7.97 -1.80
C ALA A 82 -14.98 7.19 -0.55
N VAL A 83 -13.78 6.60 -0.57
CA VAL A 83 -13.21 5.90 0.57
C VAL A 83 -11.80 6.38 0.87
N ASN A 84 -11.49 6.49 2.17
CA ASN A 84 -10.13 6.59 2.69
C ASN A 84 -9.80 5.28 3.38
N ILE A 85 -8.64 4.74 3.08
CA ILE A 85 -8.19 3.42 3.51
C ILE A 85 -6.93 3.60 4.35
N THR A 86 -6.90 2.96 5.51
CA THR A 86 -5.70 2.82 6.35
C THR A 86 -5.47 1.35 6.59
N VAL A 87 -4.36 0.81 6.08
CA VAL A 87 -3.93 -0.57 6.30
C VAL A 87 -2.81 -0.58 7.33
N ASP A 88 -3.00 -1.30 8.44
CA ASP A 88 -2.01 -1.50 9.50
C ASP A 88 -1.34 -2.87 9.29
N THR A 89 -0.03 -2.88 9.15
CA THR A 89 0.79 -4.08 9.01
C THR A 89 1.99 -4.03 9.95
N SER A 90 2.72 -5.12 10.08
CA SER A 90 3.97 -5.13 10.84
C SER A 90 5.04 -4.14 10.32
N GLY A 91 4.91 -3.65 9.08
CA GLY A 91 5.80 -2.65 8.46
C GLY A 91 5.41 -1.20 8.77
N GLY A 92 4.23 -0.96 9.32
CA GLY A 92 3.66 0.36 9.56
C GLY A 92 2.30 0.54 8.89
N PHE A 93 1.86 1.79 8.79
CA PHE A 93 0.60 2.15 8.15
C PHE A 93 0.80 2.49 6.67
N LEU A 94 -0.12 2.01 5.83
CA LEU A 94 -0.24 2.41 4.44
C LEU A 94 -1.57 3.13 4.25
N TYR A 95 -1.54 4.28 3.59
CA TYR A 95 -2.71 5.12 3.36
C TYR A 95 -3.13 5.08 1.90
N GLY A 96 -4.43 5.14 1.67
CA GLY A 96 -4.97 5.17 0.32
C GLY A 96 -6.33 5.84 0.22
N THR A 97 -6.71 6.14 -1.01
CA THR A 97 -8.03 6.63 -1.39
C THR A 97 -8.57 5.83 -2.57
N ALA A 98 -9.89 5.73 -2.68
CA ALA A 98 -10.51 5.05 -3.82
C ALA A 98 -11.96 5.53 -4.02
N THR A 99 -12.57 5.06 -5.10
CA THR A 99 -14.03 5.11 -5.31
C THR A 99 -14.59 3.71 -5.09
N VAL A 100 -15.67 3.59 -4.32
CA VAL A 100 -16.38 2.33 -4.10
C VAL A 100 -17.72 2.32 -4.84
N ASN A 101 -18.05 1.22 -5.47
CA ASN A 101 -19.42 0.94 -5.89
C ASN A 101 -20.19 0.41 -4.66
N ILE A 102 -21.14 1.18 -4.16
CA ILE A 102 -21.87 0.86 -2.91
C ILE A 102 -22.68 -0.43 -3.01
N LYS A 103 -23.15 -0.79 -4.21
CA LYS A 103 -23.95 -2.02 -4.40
C LYS A 103 -23.11 -3.28 -4.43
N THR A 104 -21.88 -3.21 -4.95
CA THR A 104 -21.03 -4.38 -5.18
C THR A 104 -19.81 -4.45 -4.28
N GLY A 105 -19.48 -3.37 -3.56
CA GLY A 105 -18.23 -3.23 -2.78
C GLY A 105 -16.97 -3.12 -3.65
N ALA A 106 -17.11 -3.10 -4.98
CA ALA A 106 -15.95 -3.03 -5.87
C ALA A 106 -15.25 -1.67 -5.76
N ILE A 107 -13.93 -1.71 -5.60
CA ILE A 107 -13.08 -0.52 -5.55
C ILE A 107 -12.54 -0.22 -6.94
N THR A 108 -12.65 1.04 -7.33
CA THR A 108 -12.07 1.60 -8.56
C THR A 108 -11.23 2.84 -8.24
N ASN A 109 -10.28 3.18 -9.13
CA ASN A 109 -9.40 4.34 -8.96
C ASN A 109 -8.65 4.36 -7.61
N GLY A 110 -8.37 3.17 -7.04
CA GLY A 110 -7.66 3.06 -5.80
C GLY A 110 -6.20 3.50 -5.94
N LYS A 111 -5.76 4.39 -5.05
CA LYS A 111 -4.41 4.97 -5.03
C LYS A 111 -3.80 4.84 -3.65
N VAL A 112 -2.53 4.44 -3.59
CA VAL A 112 -1.69 4.61 -2.41
C VAL A 112 -1.26 6.07 -2.35
N THR A 113 -1.45 6.72 -1.21
CA THR A 113 -1.17 8.15 -1.00
C THR A 113 -0.01 8.40 -0.04
N GLY A 114 0.55 7.34 0.53
CA GLY A 114 1.67 7.41 1.46
C GLY A 114 1.57 6.36 2.56
N GLY A 115 2.36 6.54 3.60
CA GLY A 115 2.37 5.66 4.77
C GLY A 115 3.42 6.05 5.79
N THR A 116 3.59 5.19 6.79
CA THR A 116 4.63 5.30 7.83
C THR A 116 5.54 4.08 7.81
N GLY A 117 6.63 4.12 8.55
CA GLY A 117 7.56 2.98 8.61
C GLY A 117 8.09 2.59 7.23
N ALA A 118 7.93 1.34 6.86
CA ALA A 118 8.35 0.80 5.55
C ALA A 118 7.56 1.38 4.36
N PHE A 119 6.46 2.10 4.60
CA PHE A 119 5.60 2.69 3.57
C PHE A 119 5.76 4.21 3.44
N LYS A 120 6.78 4.79 4.09
CA LYS A 120 7.04 6.23 4.02
C LYS A 120 7.31 6.66 2.57
N GLY A 121 6.48 7.59 2.06
CA GLY A 121 6.59 8.06 0.68
C GLY A 121 6.01 7.10 -0.38
N ALA A 122 5.39 5.99 0.03
CA ALA A 122 4.81 5.03 -0.89
C ALA A 122 3.75 5.68 -1.80
N THR A 123 3.77 5.30 -3.07
CA THR A 123 2.76 5.63 -4.08
C THR A 123 2.40 4.37 -4.86
N GLY A 124 1.19 4.30 -5.40
CA GLY A 124 0.79 3.11 -6.14
C GLY A 124 -0.72 2.97 -6.33
N THR A 125 -1.18 1.73 -6.47
CA THR A 125 -2.58 1.41 -6.76
C THR A 125 -3.17 0.42 -5.76
N ILE A 126 -4.47 0.54 -5.51
CA ILE A 126 -5.26 -0.37 -4.68
C ILE A 126 -6.40 -0.91 -5.52
N THR A 127 -6.59 -2.21 -5.51
CA THR A 127 -7.76 -2.88 -6.11
C THR A 127 -8.39 -3.80 -5.08
N ALA A 128 -9.72 -3.87 -5.08
CA ALA A 128 -10.45 -4.83 -4.27
C ALA A 128 -11.62 -5.41 -5.07
N LYS A 129 -11.83 -6.72 -4.89
CA LYS A 129 -12.93 -7.46 -5.48
C LYS A 129 -13.72 -8.15 -4.38
N SER A 130 -15.04 -7.98 -4.35
CA SER A 130 -15.89 -8.69 -3.40
C SER A 130 -15.82 -10.21 -3.64
N LEU A 131 -15.70 -10.96 -2.56
CA LEU A 131 -15.65 -12.43 -2.54
C LEU A 131 -16.98 -13.04 -2.09
N ASN A 132 -17.94 -12.23 -1.62
CA ASN A 132 -19.26 -12.66 -1.22
C ASN A 132 -20.34 -11.63 -1.60
N THR A 133 -21.58 -12.05 -1.62
CA THR A 133 -22.73 -11.20 -1.98
C THR A 133 -23.06 -10.14 -0.92
N SER A 134 -22.69 -10.37 0.33
CA SER A 134 -22.91 -9.41 1.44
C SER A 134 -21.91 -8.25 1.43
N GLY A 135 -20.86 -8.29 0.59
CA GLY A 135 -19.84 -7.24 0.54
C GLY A 135 -19.01 -7.11 1.81
N THR A 136 -18.91 -8.19 2.61
CA THR A 136 -18.15 -8.21 3.87
C THR A 136 -16.81 -8.91 3.76
N LYS A 137 -16.45 -9.38 2.57
CA LYS A 137 -15.19 -10.06 2.29
C LYS A 137 -14.64 -9.65 0.94
N HIS A 138 -13.39 -9.19 0.89
CA HIS A 138 -12.76 -8.67 -0.30
C HIS A 138 -11.37 -9.27 -0.55
N ALA A 139 -11.06 -9.62 -1.80
CA ALA A 139 -9.68 -9.86 -2.21
C ALA A 139 -9.04 -8.51 -2.53
N VAL A 140 -8.02 -8.14 -1.78
CA VAL A 140 -7.31 -6.87 -1.91
C VAL A 140 -5.93 -7.10 -2.51
N THR A 141 -5.55 -6.23 -3.45
CA THR A 141 -4.18 -6.15 -3.98
C THR A 141 -3.74 -4.70 -3.94
N ILE A 142 -2.60 -4.44 -3.30
CA ILE A 142 -1.95 -3.15 -3.22
C ILE A 142 -0.59 -3.29 -3.90
N THR A 143 -0.35 -2.52 -4.96
CA THR A 143 0.95 -2.43 -5.62
C THR A 143 1.50 -1.04 -5.39
N TYR A 144 2.72 -0.95 -4.84
CA TYR A 144 3.32 0.34 -4.47
C TYR A 144 4.82 0.36 -4.73
N THR A 145 5.36 1.57 -4.84
CA THR A 145 6.79 1.89 -4.86
C THR A 145 7.09 2.84 -3.71
N GLY A 146 8.25 2.70 -3.10
CA GLY A 146 8.69 3.52 -1.96
C GLY A 146 10.12 3.18 -1.56
#